data_57f725377e84d8bda35e34797ec7765e
#
_entry.id   57f725377e84d8bda35e34797ec7765e
#
_cell.length_a   1.000
_cell.length_b   1.000
_cell.length_c   1.000
_cell.angle_alpha   90.00
_cell.angle_beta   90.00
_cell.angle_gamma   90.00
#
_symmetry.space_group_name_H-M   'P 1'
#
loop_
_entity.id
_entity.type
_entity.pdbx_description
1 polymer ?
#
loop_
_entity_poly.entity_id
_entity_poly.type
_entity_poly.pdbx_seq_one_letter_code
_entity_poly.pdbx_strand_id
1 'polypeptide(L)'
;VSGGICNTSSNQYSTVSGGTLNTASGYCSTVSGGYCNTASCYASTVSGGTCNTSSCNNSTVGGGCCNTASGRYSTISGGYNATAYLYGQQANANGFFSAASDSQVSTLISRREATLNNSDTAPMSLDGTGVTNLIIPQGNNRAWQVSVEWVIICTVLGTGTSGSLAVGRIHAGLDAFYFKRVNGVSSISAITNAHSKNDAGMASSRVNYSVGGSNDLLLTLEAPTTAGTASSFRANAVIRLTELAW
;
A
#
# COMPACT_ATOMS: atom_id res chain seq x y z
N VAL A 1 15.31 -20.73 -20.94
CA VAL A 1 15.33 -19.76 -22.06
C VAL A 1 14.84 -20.44 -23.31
N SER A 2 13.87 -19.86 -24.02
CA SER A 2 13.31 -20.47 -25.24
C SER A 2 13.85 -19.82 -26.52
N GLY A 3 14.67 -18.77 -26.46
CA GLY A 3 15.28 -18.12 -27.62
C GLY A 3 15.71 -16.69 -27.37
N GLY A 4 16.04 -15.94 -28.42
CA GLY A 4 16.48 -14.55 -28.34
C GLY A 4 17.98 -14.40 -28.10
N ILE A 5 18.40 -13.22 -27.62
CA ILE A 5 19.81 -12.85 -27.49
C ILE A 5 20.11 -12.45 -26.05
N CYS A 6 21.17 -13.01 -25.46
CA CYS A 6 21.69 -12.65 -24.12
C CYS A 6 20.63 -12.74 -22.99
N ASN A 7 19.72 -13.70 -23.05
CA ASN A 7 18.76 -13.95 -21.99
C ASN A 7 19.37 -14.90 -20.94
N THR A 8 19.12 -14.61 -19.67
CA THR A 8 19.63 -15.39 -18.53
C THR A 8 18.49 -15.93 -17.68
N SER A 9 18.49 -17.25 -17.43
CA SER A 9 17.64 -17.94 -16.48
C SER A 9 18.55 -18.72 -15.55
N SER A 10 18.84 -18.23 -14.35
CA SER A 10 19.97 -18.70 -13.53
C SER A 10 19.56 -19.40 -12.22
N ASN A 11 18.27 -19.53 -11.92
CA ASN A 11 17.81 -20.18 -10.70
C ASN A 11 16.82 -21.31 -10.99
N GLN A 12 16.56 -22.15 -9.98
CA GLN A 12 15.61 -23.26 -10.12
C GLN A 12 14.21 -22.73 -10.47
N TYR A 13 13.58 -23.38 -11.44
CA TYR A 13 12.26 -23.04 -11.97
C TYR A 13 12.13 -21.63 -12.53
N SER A 14 13.25 -20.93 -12.75
CA SER A 14 13.21 -19.64 -13.41
C SER A 14 13.00 -19.79 -14.92
N THR A 15 12.30 -18.84 -15.53
CA THR A 15 11.95 -18.90 -16.96
C THR A 15 12.17 -17.56 -17.64
N VAL A 16 12.84 -17.58 -18.80
CA VAL A 16 12.81 -16.51 -19.79
C VAL A 16 12.30 -17.09 -21.10
N SER A 17 11.15 -16.63 -21.59
CA SER A 17 10.56 -17.21 -22.81
C SER A 17 11.17 -16.68 -24.10
N GLY A 18 11.94 -15.58 -24.04
CA GLY A 18 12.64 -15.04 -25.20
C GLY A 18 12.98 -13.58 -25.08
N GLY A 19 13.19 -12.89 -26.20
CA GLY A 19 13.55 -11.46 -26.24
C GLY A 19 15.05 -11.22 -26.17
N THR A 20 15.46 -10.10 -25.61
CA THR A 20 16.88 -9.68 -25.58
C THR A 20 17.24 -9.10 -24.20
N LEU A 21 18.37 -9.54 -23.63
CA LEU A 21 18.93 -9.08 -22.36
C LEU A 21 18.00 -9.24 -21.15
N ASN A 22 17.09 -10.21 -21.18
CA ASN A 22 16.18 -10.46 -20.07
C ASN A 22 16.83 -11.38 -19.02
N THR A 23 16.57 -11.13 -17.74
CA THR A 23 17.14 -11.89 -16.62
C THR A 23 16.05 -12.39 -15.67
N ALA A 24 15.95 -13.70 -15.49
CA ALA A 24 15.18 -14.35 -14.43
C ALA A 24 16.15 -15.05 -13.47
N SER A 25 16.46 -14.44 -12.34
CA SER A 25 17.44 -14.91 -11.36
C SER A 25 16.85 -15.29 -10.00
N GLY A 26 15.58 -15.02 -9.76
CA GLY A 26 14.89 -15.47 -8.57
C GLY A 26 14.37 -16.92 -8.69
N TYR A 27 14.24 -17.64 -7.58
CA TYR A 27 13.59 -18.96 -7.55
C TYR A 27 12.13 -18.82 -8.01
N CYS A 28 11.70 -19.64 -8.96
CA CYS A 28 10.39 -19.56 -9.63
C CYS A 28 10.11 -18.22 -10.32
N SER A 29 11.12 -17.43 -10.65
CA SER A 29 10.91 -16.13 -11.30
C SER A 29 10.64 -16.29 -12.80
N THR A 30 9.89 -15.36 -13.38
CA THR A 30 9.51 -15.42 -14.79
C THR A 30 9.69 -14.09 -15.49
N VAL A 31 10.34 -14.11 -16.65
CA VAL A 31 10.29 -13.03 -17.65
C VAL A 31 9.75 -13.61 -18.94
N SER A 32 8.56 -13.17 -19.38
CA SER A 32 7.95 -13.74 -20.59
C SER A 32 8.59 -13.23 -21.89
N GLY A 33 9.37 -12.16 -21.83
CA GLY A 33 10.11 -11.64 -22.99
C GLY A 33 10.35 -10.14 -22.94
N GLY A 34 10.55 -9.52 -24.11
CA GLY A 34 10.83 -8.09 -24.23
C GLY A 34 12.32 -7.75 -24.24
N TYR A 35 12.68 -6.56 -23.76
CA TYR A 35 14.05 -6.07 -23.77
C TYR A 35 14.48 -5.61 -22.37
N CYS A 36 15.59 -6.14 -21.88
CA CYS A 36 16.25 -5.70 -20.63
C CYS A 36 15.35 -5.78 -19.39
N ASN A 37 14.50 -6.80 -19.29
CA ASN A 37 13.62 -6.99 -18.13
C ASN A 37 14.29 -7.89 -17.08
N THR A 38 14.03 -7.63 -15.80
CA THR A 38 14.63 -8.36 -14.68
C THR A 38 13.59 -8.84 -13.67
N ALA A 39 13.58 -10.14 -13.37
CA ALA A 39 12.83 -10.77 -12.28
C ALA A 39 13.83 -11.46 -11.33
N SER A 40 14.12 -10.86 -10.16
CA SER A 40 15.28 -11.26 -9.35
C SER A 40 14.95 -11.87 -7.99
N CYS A 41 13.68 -11.89 -7.57
CA CYS A 41 13.27 -12.45 -6.29
C CYS A 41 12.36 -13.67 -6.44
N TYR A 42 12.06 -14.34 -5.30
CA TYR A 42 11.17 -15.50 -5.24
C TYR A 42 9.82 -15.20 -5.89
N ALA A 43 9.41 -16.01 -6.86
CA ALA A 43 8.16 -15.92 -7.61
C ALA A 43 7.87 -14.50 -8.16
N SER A 44 8.92 -13.73 -8.46
CA SER A 44 8.78 -12.42 -9.10
C SER A 44 8.50 -12.59 -10.59
N THR A 45 7.69 -11.70 -11.17
CA THR A 45 7.25 -11.83 -12.56
C THR A 45 7.36 -10.50 -13.31
N VAL A 46 7.91 -10.55 -14.52
CA VAL A 46 7.80 -9.49 -15.53
C VAL A 46 7.20 -10.11 -16.79
N SER A 47 6.00 -9.67 -17.19
CA SER A 47 5.34 -10.24 -18.38
C SER A 47 5.90 -9.72 -19.71
N GLY A 48 6.72 -8.67 -19.68
CA GLY A 48 7.38 -8.17 -20.89
C GLY A 48 7.64 -6.68 -20.85
N GLY A 49 7.74 -6.05 -22.03
CA GLY A 49 8.04 -4.61 -22.15
C GLY A 49 9.54 -4.32 -22.18
N THR A 50 9.94 -3.15 -21.71
CA THR A 50 11.32 -2.66 -21.81
C THR A 50 11.82 -2.19 -20.44
N CYS A 51 12.98 -2.68 -20.01
CA CYS A 51 13.68 -2.26 -18.79
C CYS A 51 12.82 -2.30 -17.51
N ASN A 52 11.92 -3.26 -17.39
CA ASN A 52 11.10 -3.43 -16.20
C ASN A 52 11.82 -4.32 -15.17
N THR A 53 11.62 -4.01 -13.89
CA THR A 53 12.24 -4.74 -12.79
C THR A 53 11.20 -5.20 -11.77
N SER A 54 11.19 -6.50 -11.45
CA SER A 54 10.46 -7.10 -10.36
C SER A 54 11.46 -7.70 -9.36
N SER A 55 11.72 -7.01 -8.25
CA SER A 55 12.87 -7.26 -7.37
C SER A 55 12.51 -7.66 -5.94
N CYS A 56 11.26 -7.97 -5.65
CA CYS A 56 10.84 -8.49 -4.35
C CYS A 56 9.91 -9.70 -4.47
N ASN A 57 9.77 -10.46 -3.38
CA ASN A 57 8.98 -11.70 -3.36
C ASN A 57 7.53 -11.45 -3.80
N ASN A 58 7.08 -12.28 -4.76
CA ASN A 58 5.73 -12.23 -5.33
C ASN A 58 5.36 -10.86 -5.92
N SER A 59 6.33 -10.05 -6.31
CA SER A 59 6.08 -8.81 -7.02
C SER A 59 5.84 -9.05 -8.50
N THR A 60 5.07 -8.18 -9.14
CA THR A 60 4.70 -8.34 -10.55
C THR A 60 4.77 -7.03 -11.30
N VAL A 61 5.37 -7.06 -12.49
CA VAL A 61 5.25 -6.00 -13.50
C VAL A 61 4.60 -6.59 -14.75
N GLY A 62 3.41 -6.11 -15.11
CA GLY A 62 2.65 -6.57 -16.27
C GLY A 62 3.27 -6.15 -17.61
N GLY A 63 4.06 -5.07 -17.64
CA GLY A 63 4.72 -4.61 -18.87
C GLY A 63 5.04 -3.11 -18.83
N GLY A 64 5.08 -2.48 -20.00
CA GLY A 64 5.41 -1.06 -20.13
C GLY A 64 6.92 -0.81 -20.21
N CYS A 65 7.38 0.34 -19.70
CA CYS A 65 8.78 0.72 -19.77
C CYS A 65 9.28 1.28 -18.43
N CYS A 66 10.45 0.81 -17.99
CA CYS A 66 11.18 1.32 -16.84
C CYS A 66 10.41 1.28 -15.51
N ASN A 67 9.51 0.31 -15.36
CA ASN A 67 8.73 0.14 -14.13
C ASN A 67 9.48 -0.72 -13.10
N THR A 68 9.36 -0.38 -11.81
CA THR A 68 10.06 -1.09 -10.73
C THR A 68 9.11 -1.51 -9.62
N ALA A 69 8.84 -2.81 -9.49
CA ALA A 69 8.10 -3.42 -8.38
C ALA A 69 9.09 -4.00 -7.36
N SER A 70 9.33 -3.27 -6.28
CA SER A 70 10.29 -3.60 -5.22
C SER A 70 9.66 -3.85 -3.85
N GLY A 71 8.36 -3.67 -3.71
CA GLY A 71 7.60 -4.05 -2.52
C GLY A 71 7.17 -5.52 -2.57
N ARG A 72 7.14 -6.20 -1.43
CA ARG A 72 6.60 -7.57 -1.35
C ARG A 72 5.11 -7.56 -1.72
N TYR A 73 4.69 -8.46 -2.61
CA TYR A 73 3.33 -8.53 -3.20
C TYR A 73 2.91 -7.28 -3.97
N SER A 74 3.84 -6.39 -4.33
CA SER A 74 3.52 -5.19 -5.11
C SER A 74 3.23 -5.53 -6.57
N THR A 75 2.43 -4.70 -7.21
CA THR A 75 2.01 -4.88 -8.60
C THR A 75 2.05 -3.58 -9.38
N ILE A 76 2.63 -3.62 -10.55
CA ILE A 76 2.52 -2.56 -11.56
C ILE A 76 1.90 -3.19 -12.79
N SER A 77 0.69 -2.74 -13.18
CA SER A 77 -0.01 -3.29 -14.35
C SER A 77 0.70 -2.95 -15.66
N GLY A 78 1.36 -1.80 -15.70
CA GLY A 78 2.08 -1.27 -16.86
C GLY A 78 2.35 0.22 -16.72
N GLY A 79 2.63 0.90 -17.84
CA GLY A 79 2.90 2.33 -17.85
C GLY A 79 4.38 2.66 -18.05
N TYR A 80 4.78 3.85 -17.65
CA TYR A 80 6.14 4.36 -17.83
C TYR A 80 6.67 4.98 -16.54
N ASN A 81 7.79 4.44 -16.02
CA ASN A 81 8.47 4.87 -14.79
C ASN A 81 7.63 4.78 -13.50
N ALA A 82 6.70 3.84 -13.40
CA ALA A 82 6.00 3.56 -12.14
C ALA A 82 6.92 2.83 -11.14
N THR A 83 6.77 3.14 -9.86
CA THR A 83 7.49 2.46 -8.78
C THR A 83 6.52 1.99 -7.69
N ALA A 84 6.52 0.69 -7.38
CA ALA A 84 5.75 0.09 -6.30
C ALA A 84 6.72 -0.52 -5.28
N TYR A 85 6.99 0.20 -4.20
CA TYR A 85 8.00 -0.16 -3.19
C TYR A 85 7.41 -0.56 -1.83
N LEU A 86 6.11 -0.33 -1.62
CA LEU A 86 5.43 -0.70 -0.39
C LEU A 86 4.81 -2.10 -0.50
N TYR A 87 4.59 -2.74 0.65
CA TYR A 87 3.90 -4.02 0.73
C TYR A 87 2.50 -3.95 0.11
N GLY A 88 2.22 -4.82 -0.85
CA GLY A 88 0.93 -4.90 -1.53
C GLY A 88 0.54 -3.67 -2.35
N GLN A 89 1.46 -2.74 -2.60
CA GLN A 89 1.19 -1.54 -3.39
C GLN A 89 0.83 -1.88 -4.83
N GLN A 90 -0.24 -1.28 -5.32
CA GLN A 90 -0.53 -1.20 -6.75
C GLN A 90 -0.19 0.21 -7.24
N ALA A 91 0.66 0.32 -8.26
CA ALA A 91 1.09 1.62 -8.79
C ALA A 91 0.89 1.71 -10.30
N ASN A 92 0.64 2.92 -10.78
CA ASN A 92 0.51 3.26 -12.20
C ASN A 92 1.09 4.64 -12.46
N ALA A 93 1.88 4.79 -13.52
CA ALA A 93 2.38 6.07 -13.99
C ALA A 93 2.40 6.11 -15.52
N ASN A 94 2.18 7.30 -16.09
CA ASN A 94 2.27 7.54 -17.53
C ASN A 94 3.44 8.46 -17.90
N GLY A 95 4.50 8.46 -17.08
CA GLY A 95 5.67 9.30 -17.24
C GLY A 95 6.15 9.90 -15.93
N PHE A 96 7.01 10.89 -16.03
CA PHE A 96 7.58 11.62 -14.91
C PHE A 96 7.93 13.05 -15.33
N PHE A 97 8.09 13.95 -14.35
CA PHE A 97 8.55 15.32 -14.58
C PHE A 97 10.07 15.43 -14.47
N SER A 98 10.66 14.93 -13.39
CA SER A 98 12.09 14.98 -13.13
C SER A 98 12.68 13.63 -12.71
N ALA A 99 11.91 12.77 -12.07
CA ALA A 99 12.36 11.46 -11.60
C ALA A 99 11.24 10.42 -11.67
N ALA A 100 11.62 9.13 -11.74
CA ALA A 100 10.66 8.03 -11.69
C ALA A 100 9.74 8.15 -10.48
N SER A 101 8.46 7.83 -10.66
CA SER A 101 7.38 7.92 -9.67
C SER A 101 6.99 9.33 -9.18
N ASP A 102 7.50 10.40 -9.75
CA ASP A 102 7.10 11.76 -9.37
C ASP A 102 5.74 12.21 -9.96
N SER A 103 5.10 11.35 -10.72
CA SER A 103 3.75 11.51 -11.27
C SER A 103 3.07 10.15 -11.36
N GLN A 104 2.62 9.61 -10.22
CA GLN A 104 1.95 8.30 -10.19
C GLN A 104 0.71 8.27 -9.32
N VAL A 105 -0.16 7.30 -9.59
CA VAL A 105 -1.28 6.93 -8.74
C VAL A 105 -0.97 5.58 -8.09
N SER A 106 -1.18 5.49 -6.78
CA SER A 106 -0.99 4.27 -6.02
C SER A 106 -2.22 3.92 -5.19
N THR A 107 -2.50 2.63 -5.07
CA THR A 107 -3.53 2.10 -4.17
C THR A 107 -2.86 1.17 -3.16
N LEU A 108 -3.23 1.33 -1.89
CA LEU A 108 -2.75 0.55 -0.76
C LEU A 108 -3.93 0.07 0.07
N ILE A 109 -3.78 -1.08 0.72
CA ILE A 109 -4.75 -1.58 1.69
C ILE A 109 -4.05 -1.67 3.04
N SER A 110 -4.57 -0.93 4.01
CA SER A 110 -4.12 -1.00 5.41
C SER A 110 -5.20 -1.66 6.25
N ARG A 111 -4.82 -2.54 7.17
CA ARG A 111 -5.76 -3.31 7.98
C ARG A 111 -5.26 -3.49 9.40
N ARG A 112 -6.20 -3.72 10.33
CA ARG A 112 -5.92 -4.03 11.72
C ARG A 112 -7.06 -4.86 12.35
N GLU A 113 -6.69 -5.85 13.15
CA GLU A 113 -7.54 -6.45 14.15
C GLU A 113 -6.93 -6.17 15.53
N ALA A 114 -7.71 -5.63 16.45
CA ALA A 114 -7.23 -5.28 17.79
C ALA A 114 -8.34 -5.41 18.83
N THR A 115 -7.94 -5.81 20.05
CA THR A 115 -8.78 -5.74 21.24
C THR A 115 -8.44 -4.46 21.98
N LEU A 116 -9.41 -3.58 22.16
CA LEU A 116 -9.24 -2.21 22.63
C LEU A 116 -10.26 -1.87 23.71
N ASN A 117 -9.89 -0.96 24.61
CA ASN A 117 -10.80 -0.33 25.56
C ASN A 117 -11.42 0.94 24.96
N ASN A 118 -12.22 1.64 25.74
CA ASN A 118 -12.82 2.91 25.34
C ASN A 118 -11.76 3.89 24.82
N SER A 119 -11.95 4.38 23.62
CA SER A 119 -11.07 5.38 22.97
C SER A 119 -9.59 4.97 22.83
N ASP A 120 -9.25 3.70 23.10
CA ASP A 120 -7.91 3.19 22.81
C ASP A 120 -7.65 3.17 21.31
N THR A 121 -6.39 3.24 20.93
CA THR A 121 -5.94 3.24 19.54
C THR A 121 -5.02 2.07 19.24
N ALA A 122 -5.08 1.57 18.01
CA ALA A 122 -4.14 0.57 17.51
C ALA A 122 -3.62 0.97 16.12
N PRO A 123 -2.31 0.87 15.89
CA PRO A 123 -1.76 1.19 14.58
C PRO A 123 -2.28 0.21 13.52
N MET A 124 -2.62 0.75 12.35
CA MET A 124 -2.97 -0.02 11.15
C MET A 124 -1.72 -0.21 10.29
N SER A 125 -1.58 -1.35 9.65
CA SER A 125 -0.42 -1.64 8.80
C SER A 125 -0.82 -2.27 7.46
N LEU A 126 0.07 -2.19 6.48
CA LEU A 126 -0.16 -2.78 5.16
C LEU A 126 -0.20 -4.31 5.21
N ASP A 127 0.56 -4.94 6.10
CA ASP A 127 0.59 -6.39 6.28
C ASP A 127 -0.40 -6.93 7.33
N GLY A 128 -1.07 -6.03 8.07
CA GLY A 128 -2.04 -6.37 9.12
C GLY A 128 -1.44 -6.67 10.49
N THR A 129 -0.13 -6.67 10.65
CA THR A 129 0.54 -6.98 11.93
C THR A 129 0.48 -5.83 12.94
N GLY A 130 0.30 -4.60 12.47
CA GLY A 130 0.34 -3.38 13.27
C GLY A 130 1.75 -2.93 13.64
N VAL A 131 2.78 -3.57 13.09
CA VAL A 131 4.20 -3.23 13.35
C VAL A 131 4.77 -2.35 12.26
N THR A 132 4.37 -2.55 11.02
CA THR A 132 4.83 -1.75 9.86
C THR A 132 3.74 -0.77 9.45
N ASN A 133 3.73 0.40 10.06
CA ASN A 133 2.66 1.39 9.91
C ASN A 133 2.83 2.31 8.71
N LEU A 134 3.86 2.10 7.93
CA LEU A 134 4.41 3.13 7.08
C LEU A 134 3.75 3.09 5.71
N ILE A 135 2.89 4.06 5.47
CA ILE A 135 2.58 4.55 4.14
C ILE A 135 3.59 5.66 3.90
N ILE A 136 4.78 5.26 3.46
CA ILE A 136 5.87 6.20 3.27
C ILE A 136 5.90 6.63 1.83
N PRO A 137 5.78 7.90 1.59
CA PRO A 137 6.31 8.51 0.41
C PRO A 137 7.84 8.60 0.52
N GLN A 138 8.55 7.93 -0.35
CA GLN A 138 10.00 8.13 -0.44
C GLN A 138 10.32 9.44 -1.16
N GLY A 139 11.33 10.15 -0.68
CA GLY A 139 11.88 11.37 -1.27
C GLY A 139 11.42 12.67 -0.61
N ASN A 140 12.15 13.74 -0.91
CA ASN A 140 11.84 15.12 -0.53
C ASN A 140 11.10 15.83 -1.67
N ASN A 141 10.47 16.95 -1.34
CA ASN A 141 9.79 17.81 -2.30
C ASN A 141 8.69 17.06 -3.06
N ARG A 142 7.81 16.38 -2.29
CA ARG A 142 6.68 15.62 -2.80
C ARG A 142 5.40 15.99 -2.08
N ALA A 143 4.31 15.96 -2.82
CA ALA A 143 2.97 16.11 -2.30
C ALA A 143 2.09 14.96 -2.79
N TRP A 144 1.18 14.55 -1.95
CA TRP A 144 0.19 13.52 -2.26
C TRP A 144 -1.20 14.06 -1.94
N GLN A 145 -2.10 13.93 -2.89
CA GLN A 145 -3.51 13.92 -2.56
C GLN A 145 -3.84 12.52 -2.04
N VAL A 146 -4.35 12.44 -0.83
CA VAL A 146 -4.68 11.20 -0.14
C VAL A 146 -6.19 11.10 -0.01
N SER A 147 -6.75 9.97 -0.44
CA SER A 147 -8.15 9.62 -0.19
C SER A 147 -8.17 8.26 0.50
N VAL A 148 -8.91 8.15 1.59
CA VAL A 148 -8.99 6.94 2.43
C VAL A 148 -10.44 6.54 2.61
N GLU A 149 -10.82 5.42 2.03
CA GLU A 149 -12.09 4.74 2.29
C GLU A 149 -11.85 3.71 3.39
N TRP A 150 -12.57 3.79 4.51
CA TRP A 150 -12.34 2.89 5.62
C TRP A 150 -13.64 2.32 6.19
N VAL A 151 -13.53 1.15 6.80
CA VAL A 151 -14.59 0.48 7.53
C VAL A 151 -14.05 -0.13 8.82
N ILE A 152 -14.79 0.03 9.90
CA ILE A 152 -14.53 -0.57 11.21
C ILE A 152 -15.75 -1.40 11.60
N ILE A 153 -15.52 -2.62 12.06
CA ILE A 153 -16.57 -3.51 12.56
C ILE A 153 -16.22 -3.99 13.97
N CYS A 154 -17.21 -4.01 14.86
CA CYS A 154 -17.10 -4.65 16.17
C CYS A 154 -17.27 -6.17 16.00
N THR A 155 -16.27 -6.95 16.44
CA THR A 155 -16.26 -8.42 16.28
C THR A 155 -16.49 -9.16 17.60
N VAL A 156 -16.10 -8.57 18.72
CA VAL A 156 -16.30 -9.14 20.08
C VAL A 156 -16.63 -8.01 21.04
N LEU A 157 -17.62 -8.21 21.91
CA LEU A 157 -17.92 -7.27 23.00
C LEU A 157 -17.10 -7.63 24.24
N GLY A 158 -16.47 -6.64 24.82
CA GLY A 158 -15.82 -6.73 26.13
C GLY A 158 -16.77 -6.45 27.28
N THR A 159 -16.24 -6.42 28.48
CA THR A 159 -17.00 -6.09 29.69
C THR A 159 -17.19 -4.57 29.82
N GLY A 160 -18.31 -4.14 30.39
CA GLY A 160 -18.60 -2.72 30.60
C GLY A 160 -18.90 -1.94 29.33
N THR A 161 -19.23 -2.61 28.22
CA THR A 161 -19.75 -1.95 27.02
C THR A 161 -21.05 -1.22 27.36
N SER A 162 -21.19 -0.01 26.86
CA SER A 162 -22.36 0.84 27.11
C SER A 162 -23.07 1.21 25.82
N GLY A 163 -24.28 1.70 25.94
CA GLY A 163 -25.09 2.12 24.81
C GLY A 163 -25.56 0.98 23.93
N SER A 164 -25.59 1.20 22.63
CA SER A 164 -26.10 0.26 21.63
C SER A 164 -25.01 -0.45 20.83
N LEU A 165 -23.75 -0.46 21.32
CA LEU A 165 -22.69 -1.24 20.68
C LEU A 165 -23.03 -2.73 20.73
N ALA A 166 -22.92 -3.39 19.58
CA ALA A 166 -23.16 -4.82 19.42
C ALA A 166 -22.20 -5.42 18.38
N VAL A 167 -21.98 -6.73 18.45
CA VAL A 167 -21.23 -7.45 17.42
C VAL A 167 -21.89 -7.25 16.06
N GLY A 168 -21.07 -6.99 15.04
CA GLY A 168 -21.53 -6.68 13.68
C GLY A 168 -21.85 -5.21 13.43
N ARG A 169 -21.81 -4.32 14.44
CA ARG A 169 -21.98 -2.89 14.21
C ARG A 169 -20.79 -2.30 13.47
N ILE A 170 -21.10 -1.39 12.55
CA ILE A 170 -20.16 -0.85 11.58
C ILE A 170 -20.09 0.67 11.68
N HIS A 171 -18.88 1.22 11.50
CA HIS A 171 -18.64 2.60 11.13
C HIS A 171 -17.77 2.63 9.88
N ALA A 172 -18.15 3.44 8.90
CA ALA A 172 -17.42 3.58 7.65
C ALA A 172 -17.31 5.07 7.28
N GLY A 173 -16.23 5.44 6.64
CA GLY A 173 -15.99 6.81 6.22
C GLY A 173 -15.13 6.94 4.97
N LEU A 174 -15.17 8.13 4.40
CA LEU A 174 -14.30 8.58 3.33
C LEU A 174 -13.65 9.90 3.76
N ASP A 175 -12.36 9.90 3.87
CA ASP A 175 -11.56 11.06 4.25
C ASP A 175 -10.65 11.48 3.10
N ALA A 176 -10.40 12.78 2.96
CA ALA A 176 -9.48 13.33 1.98
C ALA A 176 -8.60 14.41 2.61
N PHE A 177 -7.32 14.42 2.26
CA PHE A 177 -6.35 15.40 2.74
C PHE A 177 -5.13 15.44 1.82
N TYR A 178 -4.27 16.44 2.03
CA TYR A 178 -2.96 16.48 1.40
C TYR A 178 -1.89 16.10 2.43
N PHE A 179 -1.01 15.21 2.02
CA PHE A 179 0.23 14.91 2.72
C PHE A 179 1.38 15.46 1.89
N LYS A 180 2.33 16.13 2.49
CA LYS A 180 3.51 16.66 1.79
C LYS A 180 4.76 16.48 2.62
N ARG A 181 5.90 16.34 1.93
CA ARG A 181 7.23 16.32 2.52
C ARG A 181 8.13 17.31 1.80
N VAL A 182 8.60 18.31 2.52
CA VAL A 182 9.46 19.38 2.02
C VAL A 182 10.67 19.50 2.92
N ASN A 183 11.88 19.46 2.37
CA ASN A 183 13.14 19.53 3.12
C ASN A 183 13.21 18.54 4.31
N GLY A 184 12.72 17.32 4.12
CA GLY A 184 12.72 16.28 5.15
C GLY A 184 11.61 16.39 6.19
N VAL A 185 10.75 17.43 6.13
CA VAL A 185 9.64 17.63 7.07
C VAL A 185 8.31 17.27 6.42
N SER A 186 7.58 16.38 7.06
CA SER A 186 6.24 16.00 6.60
C SER A 186 5.13 16.77 7.33
N SER A 187 4.04 17.03 6.63
CA SER A 187 2.86 17.66 7.20
C SER A 187 1.58 17.13 6.53
N ILE A 188 0.50 17.16 7.28
CA ILE A 188 -0.86 16.80 6.83
C ILE A 188 -1.67 18.10 6.82
N SER A 189 -2.44 18.35 5.75
CA SER A 189 -3.44 19.41 5.71
C SER A 189 -4.64 19.08 6.60
N ALA A 190 -5.56 20.03 6.74
CA ALA A 190 -6.85 19.74 7.37
C ALA A 190 -7.54 18.57 6.66
N ILE A 191 -8.00 17.59 7.44
CA ILE A 191 -8.70 16.40 6.94
C ILE A 191 -10.14 16.82 6.65
N THR A 192 -10.60 16.54 5.44
CA THR A 192 -12.01 16.69 5.06
C THR A 192 -12.67 15.33 5.16
N ASN A 193 -13.59 15.17 6.10
CA ASN A 193 -14.47 14.00 6.14
C ASN A 193 -15.58 14.21 5.10
N ALA A 194 -15.46 13.55 3.98
CA ALA A 194 -16.37 13.73 2.86
C ALA A 194 -17.69 12.96 3.06
N HIS A 195 -17.63 11.83 3.77
CA HIS A 195 -18.79 11.00 4.06
C HIS A 195 -18.50 10.05 5.22
N SER A 196 -19.45 9.95 6.17
CA SER A 196 -19.39 8.90 7.18
C SER A 196 -20.78 8.35 7.46
N LYS A 197 -20.86 7.04 7.72
CA LYS A 197 -22.05 6.34 8.15
C LYS A 197 -21.69 5.42 9.29
N ASN A 198 -22.45 5.49 10.39
CA ASN A 198 -22.19 4.66 11.57
C ASN A 198 -23.46 3.99 12.08
N ASP A 199 -23.30 2.81 12.63
CA ASP A 199 -24.31 2.13 13.43
C ASP A 199 -24.29 2.65 14.87
N ALA A 200 -25.38 2.44 15.59
CA ALA A 200 -25.50 2.84 16.99
C ALA A 200 -24.36 2.24 17.84
N GLY A 201 -23.73 3.06 18.66
CA GLY A 201 -22.61 2.72 19.50
C GLY A 201 -21.23 2.79 18.83
N MET A 202 -21.16 3.03 17.51
CA MET A 202 -19.91 3.13 16.77
C MET A 202 -19.50 4.58 16.42
N ALA A 203 -20.31 5.58 16.77
CA ALA A 203 -20.17 6.96 16.26
C ALA A 203 -18.83 7.63 16.56
N SER A 204 -18.14 7.26 17.64
CA SER A 204 -16.83 7.81 18.02
C SER A 204 -15.64 6.98 17.53
N SER A 205 -15.85 5.79 16.96
CA SER A 205 -14.77 5.04 16.33
C SER A 205 -14.33 5.72 15.04
N ARG A 206 -13.06 5.66 14.71
CA ARG A 206 -12.53 6.27 13.48
C ARG A 206 -11.16 5.72 13.11
N VAL A 207 -10.71 6.07 11.91
CA VAL A 207 -9.32 5.99 11.50
C VAL A 207 -8.71 7.37 11.68
N ASN A 208 -7.64 7.46 12.45
CA ASN A 208 -6.88 8.70 12.66
C ASN A 208 -5.64 8.71 11.78
N TYR A 209 -5.18 9.92 11.44
CA TYR A 209 -4.02 10.17 10.59
C TYR A 209 -3.03 11.06 11.33
N SER A 210 -1.76 10.69 11.29
CA SER A 210 -0.68 11.46 11.91
C SER A 210 0.62 11.34 11.13
N VAL A 211 1.55 12.24 11.41
CA VAL A 211 2.93 12.13 10.93
C VAL A 211 3.74 11.37 11.98
N GLY A 212 4.35 10.26 11.58
CA GLY A 212 5.21 9.46 12.46
C GLY A 212 6.60 10.04 12.65
N GLY A 213 7.39 9.41 13.53
CA GLY A 213 8.76 9.85 13.86
C GLY A 213 9.74 9.83 12.68
N SER A 214 9.47 9.01 11.66
CA SER A 214 10.25 8.96 10.41
C SER A 214 9.69 9.88 9.31
N ASN A 215 8.81 10.80 9.65
CA ASN A 215 8.07 11.65 8.72
C ASN A 215 7.13 10.90 7.75
N ASP A 216 6.53 9.83 8.23
CA ASP A 216 5.64 8.96 7.48
C ASP A 216 4.18 9.26 7.80
N LEU A 217 3.26 8.90 6.90
CA LEU A 217 1.84 8.91 7.18
C LEU A 217 1.48 7.66 7.99
N LEU A 218 0.95 7.86 9.19
CA LEU A 218 0.44 6.80 10.06
C LEU A 218 -1.08 6.79 10.07
N LEU A 219 -1.66 5.58 10.03
CA LEU A 219 -3.07 5.33 10.28
C LEU A 219 -3.23 4.57 11.59
N THR A 220 -4.18 4.99 12.41
CA THR A 220 -4.54 4.29 13.65
C THR A 220 -6.05 4.05 13.72
N LEU A 221 -6.43 2.81 14.05
CA LEU A 221 -7.79 2.48 14.45
C LEU A 221 -8.04 3.02 15.86
N GLU A 222 -9.12 3.78 16.06
CA GLU A 222 -9.61 4.21 17.37
C GLU A 222 -10.93 3.50 17.71
N ALA A 223 -11.00 2.90 18.89
CA ALA A 223 -12.22 2.29 19.39
C ALA A 223 -13.26 3.34 19.81
N PRO A 224 -14.57 3.01 19.73
CA PRO A 224 -15.60 3.93 20.21
C PRO A 224 -15.56 4.11 21.72
N THR A 225 -16.07 5.24 22.22
CA THR A 225 -16.18 5.51 23.66
C THR A 225 -17.13 4.56 24.41
N THR A 226 -17.90 3.77 23.68
CA THR A 226 -18.82 2.74 24.21
C THR A 226 -18.23 1.35 24.25
N ALA A 227 -16.95 1.18 23.88
CA ALA A 227 -16.32 -0.13 23.72
C ALA A 227 -16.22 -0.95 25.03
N GLY A 228 -16.27 -0.28 26.20
CA GLY A 228 -15.97 -0.95 27.47
C GLY A 228 -14.51 -1.38 27.55
N THR A 229 -14.25 -2.54 28.14
CA THR A 229 -12.91 -3.12 28.22
C THR A 229 -12.81 -4.36 27.34
N ALA A 230 -11.69 -4.50 26.63
CA ALA A 230 -11.36 -5.67 25.80
C ALA A 230 -12.39 -6.02 24.71
N SER A 231 -13.02 -5.03 24.07
CA SER A 231 -13.80 -5.24 22.86
C SER A 231 -12.89 -5.37 21.64
N SER A 232 -13.23 -6.28 20.73
CA SER A 232 -12.40 -6.49 19.51
C SER A 232 -13.02 -5.84 18.30
N PHE A 233 -12.16 -5.22 17.49
CA PHE A 233 -12.52 -4.52 16.26
C PHE A 233 -11.64 -4.97 15.12
N ARG A 234 -12.21 -5.03 13.92
CA ARG A 234 -11.48 -5.12 12.65
C ARG A 234 -11.65 -3.83 11.88
N ALA A 235 -10.56 -3.31 11.36
CA ALA A 235 -10.55 -2.17 10.48
C ALA A 235 -9.86 -2.50 9.16
N ASN A 236 -10.41 -1.96 8.08
CA ASN A 236 -9.79 -1.97 6.76
C ASN A 236 -9.87 -0.57 6.16
N ALA A 237 -8.80 -0.14 5.52
CA ALA A 237 -8.72 1.14 4.85
C ALA A 237 -8.09 0.95 3.46
N VAL A 238 -8.78 1.42 2.42
CA VAL A 238 -8.25 1.53 1.06
C VAL A 238 -7.75 2.95 0.88
N ILE A 239 -6.47 3.09 0.59
CA ILE A 239 -5.78 4.37 0.49
C ILE A 239 -5.39 4.58 -0.96
N ARG A 240 -5.84 5.67 -1.55
CA ARG A 240 -5.43 6.12 -2.88
C ARG A 240 -4.55 7.34 -2.76
N LEU A 241 -3.41 7.28 -3.38
CA LEU A 241 -2.40 8.35 -3.41
C LEU A 241 -2.26 8.83 -4.87
N THR A 242 -2.41 10.12 -5.09
CA THR A 242 -1.96 10.77 -6.33
C THR A 242 -0.74 11.61 -5.98
N GLU A 243 0.38 11.26 -6.56
CA GLU A 243 1.70 11.80 -6.23
C GLU A 243 2.15 12.84 -7.24
N LEU A 244 2.74 13.92 -6.75
CA LEU A 244 3.42 14.94 -7.51
C LEU A 244 4.73 15.32 -6.81
N ALA A 245 5.84 15.29 -7.52
CA ALA A 245 7.13 15.82 -7.06
C ALA A 245 7.56 17.07 -7.86
N TRP A 246 8.47 17.89 -7.31
CA TRP A 246 8.99 19.10 -7.96
C TRP A 246 10.48 19.33 -7.65
#